data_ac125f1235bd080477078d072488199b
#
_entry.id   ac125f1235bd080477078d072488199b
#
_cell.length_a   1.000
_cell.length_b   1.000
_cell.length_c   1.000
_cell.angle_alpha   90.00
_cell.angle_beta   90.00
_cell.angle_gamma   90.00
#
_symmetry.space_group_name_H-M   'P 1'
#
loop_
_entity.id
_entity.type
_entity.pdbx_description
1 polymer ?
#
loop_
_entity_poly.entity_id
_entity_poly.type
_entity_poly.pdbx_seq_one_letter_code
_entity_poly.pdbx_strand_id
1 'polypeptide(L)'
;MAQNGSVLSRRRVLQASTGALACPFVIPALAADTLVVNGYGAEFQDIITRTTIEPFQKKFGVQVTYDNTGSAAQNYAKIRASRGAPGFDVAGELTPPELILGQREKLLETITESEVPNLKYVWQKSRNIAPPTGVVHSYQYLALLWNKTHLEKPASWANYWNPAPAYGDKVKGHLIAFEPANLLSVYALIMAAKLKGGGVENMQPAWDLLQAQKPWIGVSVMASDAAAPYFENDQVWLAPFWSARSGYYVAHNYPVDFTIPQEGTIGLANCAAVPVGAANKKLAFEFINFRLDPEVQHAFNLAYRSSPGRPDITDWPADYAATQIVTEQKMARVDFPDSAVIGSKRGEWTRKWQEIMS
;
A
#
# COMPACT_ATOMS: atom_id res chain seq x y z
N MET A 1 -6.23 76.32 43.52
CA MET A 1 -5.16 76.46 44.52
C MET A 1 -4.07 75.53 44.05
N ALA A 2 -3.13 76.12 43.42
CA ALA A 2 -1.78 76.50 43.85
C ALA A 2 -0.86 75.25 43.84
N GLN A 3 0.00 75.11 42.82
CA GLN A 3 1.41 75.60 42.77
C GLN A 3 2.34 74.65 43.57
N ASN A 4 3.42 74.20 43.13
CA ASN A 4 4.63 74.59 42.40
C ASN A 4 5.49 73.31 42.27
N GLY A 5 6.23 72.98 41.35
CA GLY A 5 7.32 73.68 40.70
C GLY A 5 8.65 73.42 41.39
N SER A 6 9.55 72.61 40.85
CA SER A 6 10.98 72.95 40.83
C SER A 6 11.78 71.99 39.91
N VAL A 7 12.44 72.63 39.01
CA VAL A 7 13.53 72.20 38.13
C VAL A 7 14.85 72.23 38.95
N LEU A 8 15.80 71.32 38.66
CA LEU A 8 17.26 71.45 38.76
C LEU A 8 17.86 70.11 38.27
N SER A 9 18.42 70.07 37.07
CA SER A 9 19.72 70.62 36.63
C SER A 9 20.94 69.74 36.93
N ARG A 10 21.43 69.11 35.88
CA ARG A 10 22.83 69.01 35.44
C ARG A 10 23.87 68.14 36.17
N ARG A 11 24.47 67.28 35.39
CA ARG A 11 25.94 66.95 35.34
C ARG A 11 26.57 66.13 36.44
N ARG A 12 26.93 64.90 36.03
CA ARG A 12 28.27 64.27 36.20
C ARG A 12 28.27 63.05 35.32
N VAL A 13 28.89 63.02 34.15
CA VAL A 13 30.30 62.80 33.84
C VAL A 13 30.68 61.30 34.08
N LEU A 14 30.74 60.60 32.95
CA LEU A 14 31.61 59.49 32.52
C LEU A 14 32.34 58.68 33.64
N GLN A 15 31.99 57.36 33.55
CA GLN A 15 33.07 56.35 33.50
C GLN A 15 32.64 55.28 32.49
N ALA A 16 33.44 55.21 31.43
CA ALA A 16 33.33 54.17 30.37
C ALA A 16 33.90 52.90 30.96
N SER A 17 33.03 51.90 31.14
CA SER A 17 33.44 50.52 31.26
C SER A 17 33.00 49.82 29.96
N THR A 18 33.95 49.57 29.10
CA THR A 18 33.88 48.70 27.92
C THR A 18 33.69 47.27 28.40
N GLY A 19 32.45 46.89 28.66
CA GLY A 19 32.03 45.49 28.76
C GLY A 19 31.74 45.00 27.35
N ALA A 20 32.67 44.23 26.78
CA ALA A 20 32.40 43.46 25.55
C ALA A 20 31.28 42.49 25.89
N LEU A 21 30.06 42.82 25.50
CA LEU A 21 28.95 41.87 25.39
C LEU A 21 29.32 40.89 24.29
N ALA A 22 29.88 39.74 24.67
CA ALA A 22 29.91 38.56 23.83
C ALA A 22 28.44 38.15 23.60
N CYS A 23 27.83 38.67 22.55
CA CYS A 23 26.61 38.05 22.01
C CYS A 23 26.96 36.60 21.64
N PRO A 24 26.33 35.60 22.25
CA PRO A 24 26.46 34.27 21.71
C PRO A 24 25.94 34.35 20.28
N PHE A 25 26.80 34.07 19.31
CA PHE A 25 26.38 33.76 17.95
C PHE A 25 25.49 32.54 18.08
N VAL A 26 24.17 32.75 18.14
CA VAL A 26 23.18 31.71 17.88
C VAL A 26 23.31 31.47 16.40
N ILE A 27 24.11 30.45 16.04
CA ILE A 27 24.05 29.87 14.70
C ILE A 27 22.61 29.41 14.59
N PRO A 28 21.80 29.99 13.67
CA PRO A 28 20.48 29.46 13.44
C PRO A 28 20.70 27.98 13.09
N ALA A 29 20.17 27.07 13.89
CA ALA A 29 20.07 25.68 13.49
C ALA A 29 19.39 25.76 12.12
N LEU A 30 20.08 25.35 11.05
CA LEU A 30 19.42 25.16 9.75
C LEU A 30 18.20 24.32 10.07
N ALA A 31 17.02 24.86 9.77
CA ALA A 31 15.80 24.09 9.87
C ALA A 31 16.06 22.81 9.09
N ALA A 32 15.98 21.66 9.76
CA ALA A 32 16.20 20.38 9.09
C ALA A 32 15.23 20.32 7.90
N ASP A 33 15.73 19.95 6.72
CA ASP A 33 14.89 19.78 5.56
C ASP A 33 13.75 18.85 5.92
N THR A 34 12.51 19.28 5.67
CA THR A 34 11.32 18.50 6.00
C THR A 34 10.79 17.82 4.75
N LEU A 35 10.62 16.53 4.81
CA LEU A 35 9.98 15.72 3.75
C LEU A 35 8.57 15.35 4.20
N VAL A 36 7.59 15.54 3.34
CA VAL A 36 6.21 15.08 3.59
C VAL A 36 5.93 13.84 2.76
N VAL A 37 5.65 12.72 3.42
CA VAL A 37 5.37 11.42 2.80
C VAL A 37 3.91 11.06 3.05
N ASN A 38 3.16 10.83 1.97
CA ASN A 38 1.78 10.37 2.04
C ASN A 38 1.69 8.85 1.88
N GLY A 39 0.79 8.19 2.61
CA GLY A 39 0.59 6.74 2.52
C GLY A 39 -0.62 6.23 3.29
N TYR A 40 -0.64 4.94 3.58
CA TYR A 40 -1.73 4.30 4.34
C TYR A 40 -1.59 4.55 5.84
N GLY A 41 -2.72 4.54 6.55
CA GLY A 41 -2.77 4.70 8.00
C GLY A 41 -2.73 3.38 8.78
N ALA A 42 -3.16 3.46 10.04
CA ALA A 42 -3.23 2.36 10.99
C ALA A 42 -1.88 1.60 11.11
N GLU A 43 -1.91 0.28 11.20
CA GLU A 43 -0.72 -0.57 11.34
C GLU A 43 0.36 -0.32 10.29
N PHE A 44 -0.03 0.02 9.05
CA PHE A 44 0.93 0.35 8.00
C PHE A 44 1.81 1.54 8.39
N GLN A 45 1.21 2.58 8.99
CA GLN A 45 1.95 3.76 9.45
C GLN A 45 2.99 3.40 10.52
N ASP A 46 2.65 2.56 11.48
CA ASP A 46 3.57 2.14 12.54
C ASP A 46 4.74 1.34 11.95
N ILE A 47 4.46 0.46 10.99
CA ILE A 47 5.47 -0.33 10.31
C ILE A 47 6.41 0.54 9.48
N ILE A 48 5.88 1.41 8.59
CA ILE A 48 6.72 2.27 7.75
C ILE A 48 7.51 3.27 8.58
N THR A 49 6.96 3.74 9.70
CA THR A 49 7.66 4.65 10.61
C THR A 49 8.92 4.00 11.16
N ARG A 50 8.81 2.85 11.80
CA ARG A 50 9.94 2.17 12.44
C ARG A 50 10.92 1.54 11.46
N THR A 51 10.46 1.08 10.29
CA THR A 51 11.31 0.34 9.33
C THR A 51 11.93 1.22 8.24
N THR A 52 11.36 2.38 7.98
CA THR A 52 11.76 3.24 6.86
C THR A 52 11.98 4.70 7.27
N ILE A 53 11.00 5.33 7.92
CA ILE A 53 11.04 6.78 8.20
C ILE A 53 12.11 7.10 9.24
N GLU A 54 12.10 6.47 10.41
CA GLU A 54 13.09 6.71 11.47
C GLU A 54 14.52 6.39 10.99
N PRO A 55 14.81 5.27 10.30
CA PRO A 55 16.11 5.02 9.71
C PRO A 55 16.52 6.07 8.66
N PHE A 56 15.58 6.54 7.83
CA PHE A 56 15.84 7.61 6.87
C PHE A 56 16.21 8.92 7.56
N GLN A 57 15.42 9.35 8.53
CA GLN A 57 15.70 10.56 9.33
C GLN A 57 17.07 10.50 9.99
N LYS A 58 17.41 9.34 10.55
CA LYS A 58 18.73 9.13 11.18
C LYS A 58 19.87 9.19 10.17
N LYS A 59 19.70 8.60 8.99
CA LYS A 59 20.73 8.53 7.93
C LYS A 59 20.99 9.89 7.29
N PHE A 60 19.94 10.67 7.05
CA PHE A 60 20.03 11.91 6.26
C PHE A 60 19.96 13.19 7.11
N GLY A 61 19.68 13.09 8.42
CA GLY A 61 19.59 14.26 9.30
C GLY A 61 18.39 15.17 9.02
N VAL A 62 17.30 14.61 8.46
CA VAL A 62 16.09 15.34 8.03
C VAL A 62 14.90 14.99 8.90
N GLN A 63 13.83 15.78 8.81
CA GLN A 63 12.55 15.47 9.42
C GLN A 63 11.57 14.91 8.37
N VAL A 64 10.81 13.88 8.73
CA VAL A 64 9.75 13.35 7.88
C VAL A 64 8.40 13.49 8.57
N THR A 65 7.47 14.18 7.91
CA THR A 65 6.05 14.21 8.29
C THR A 65 5.29 13.17 7.48
N TYR A 66 4.50 12.34 8.16
CA TYR A 66 3.72 11.32 7.49
C TYR A 66 2.24 11.70 7.43
N ASP A 67 1.69 11.82 6.21
CA ASP A 67 0.26 12.02 5.94
C ASP A 67 -0.42 10.67 5.68
N ASN A 68 -1.14 10.16 6.68
CA ASN A 68 -1.79 8.85 6.66
C ASN A 68 -3.21 8.87 6.08
N THR A 69 -3.57 9.89 5.33
CA THR A 69 -4.96 10.10 4.90
C THR A 69 -5.22 9.52 3.51
N GLY A 70 -5.85 8.37 3.47
CA GLY A 70 -6.50 7.88 2.27
C GLY A 70 -5.96 6.58 1.68
N SER A 71 -6.75 6.04 0.77
CA SER A 71 -6.37 4.95 -0.14
C SER A 71 -5.55 5.48 -1.31
N ALA A 72 -4.98 4.59 -2.14
CA ALA A 72 -4.26 4.97 -3.36
C ALA A 72 -5.08 5.93 -4.26
N ALA A 73 -6.35 5.62 -4.47
CA ALA A 73 -7.25 6.47 -5.26
C ALA A 73 -7.49 7.85 -4.63
N GLN A 74 -7.65 7.91 -3.30
CA GLN A 74 -7.81 9.19 -2.58
C GLN A 74 -6.52 10.02 -2.60
N ASN A 75 -5.36 9.38 -2.44
CA ASN A 75 -4.06 10.03 -2.53
C ASN A 75 -3.82 10.60 -3.93
N TYR A 76 -4.17 9.84 -4.98
CA TYR A 76 -4.14 10.36 -6.34
C TYR A 76 -5.12 11.53 -6.55
N ALA A 77 -6.34 11.45 -6.00
CA ALA A 77 -7.31 12.54 -6.09
C ALA A 77 -6.79 13.84 -5.42
N LYS A 78 -6.03 13.75 -4.31
CA LYS A 78 -5.35 14.90 -3.70
C LYS A 78 -4.33 15.52 -4.66
N ILE A 79 -3.47 14.71 -5.31
CA ILE A 79 -2.49 15.19 -6.29
C ILE A 79 -3.24 15.94 -7.41
N ARG A 80 -4.29 15.35 -7.96
CA ARG A 80 -5.07 15.94 -9.04
C ARG A 80 -5.75 17.25 -8.64
N ALA A 81 -6.30 17.33 -7.44
CA ALA A 81 -6.96 18.53 -6.92
C ALA A 81 -5.98 19.66 -6.57
N SER A 82 -4.72 19.34 -6.30
CA SER A 82 -3.71 20.28 -5.81
C SER A 82 -3.23 21.30 -6.84
N ARG A 83 -3.43 21.03 -8.13
CA ARG A 83 -3.00 21.89 -9.25
C ARG A 83 -1.52 22.27 -9.19
N GLY A 84 -0.66 21.35 -8.80
CA GLY A 84 0.80 21.56 -8.71
C GLY A 84 1.32 22.00 -7.33
N ALA A 85 0.48 21.95 -6.29
CA ALA A 85 0.90 22.16 -4.89
C ALA A 85 0.36 21.02 -4.01
N PRO A 86 0.87 19.79 -4.16
CA PRO A 86 0.25 18.56 -3.61
C PRO A 86 0.21 18.49 -2.08
N GLY A 87 1.01 19.31 -1.37
CA GLY A 87 1.10 19.31 0.08
C GLY A 87 1.91 18.14 0.66
N PHE A 88 2.43 17.27 -0.20
CA PHE A 88 3.39 16.20 0.15
C PHE A 88 4.39 15.99 -1.00
N ASP A 89 5.58 15.50 -0.65
CA ASP A 89 6.69 15.31 -1.56
C ASP A 89 6.72 13.91 -2.17
N VAL A 90 6.24 12.92 -1.42
CA VAL A 90 6.19 11.53 -1.85
C VAL A 90 4.76 11.00 -1.71
N ALA A 91 4.17 10.55 -2.82
CA ALA A 91 3.02 9.68 -2.81
C ALA A 91 3.51 8.24 -2.61
N GLY A 92 3.56 7.79 -1.35
CA GLY A 92 4.23 6.54 -0.98
C GLY A 92 3.45 5.28 -1.31
N GLU A 93 2.13 5.38 -1.50
CA GLU A 93 1.23 4.23 -1.71
C GLU A 93 0.22 4.54 -2.82
N LEU A 94 0.68 4.42 -4.05
CA LEU A 94 -0.16 4.37 -5.25
C LEU A 94 -0.19 2.95 -5.81
N THR A 95 -1.04 2.72 -6.79
CA THR A 95 -1.07 1.47 -7.57
C THR A 95 -0.90 1.79 -9.07
N PRO A 96 -0.63 0.81 -9.93
CA PRO A 96 -0.41 1.05 -11.36
C PRO A 96 -1.52 1.87 -12.05
N PRO A 97 -2.84 1.70 -11.74
CA PRO A 97 -3.88 2.56 -12.29
C PRO A 97 -3.64 4.06 -12.04
N GLU A 98 -3.31 4.45 -10.81
CA GLU A 98 -3.06 5.85 -10.44
C GLU A 98 -1.79 6.38 -11.10
N LEU A 99 -0.76 5.55 -11.24
CA LEU A 99 0.47 5.94 -11.95
C LEU A 99 0.22 6.20 -13.44
N ILE A 100 -0.57 5.34 -14.10
CA ILE A 100 -0.94 5.50 -15.51
C ILE A 100 -1.75 6.80 -15.71
N LEU A 101 -2.71 7.07 -14.84
CA LEU A 101 -3.47 8.32 -14.87
C LEU A 101 -2.56 9.53 -14.62
N GLY A 102 -1.69 9.47 -13.61
CA GLY A 102 -0.75 10.54 -13.27
C GLY A 102 0.24 10.85 -14.38
N GLN A 103 0.70 9.84 -15.10
CA GLN A 103 1.54 10.02 -16.30
C GLN A 103 0.76 10.73 -17.43
N ARG A 104 -0.45 10.27 -17.72
CA ARG A 104 -1.29 10.87 -18.77
C ARG A 104 -1.66 12.32 -18.47
N GLU A 105 -1.95 12.63 -17.21
CA GLU A 105 -2.30 13.97 -16.74
C GLU A 105 -1.07 14.84 -16.44
N LYS A 106 0.16 14.30 -16.57
CA LYS A 106 1.44 14.98 -16.29
C LYS A 106 1.53 15.52 -14.86
N LEU A 107 1.01 14.75 -13.90
CA LEU A 107 0.96 15.10 -12.48
C LEU A 107 2.04 14.43 -11.65
N LEU A 108 2.80 13.51 -12.23
CA LEU A 108 3.89 12.78 -11.59
C LEU A 108 5.20 12.99 -12.33
N GLU A 109 6.27 13.12 -11.58
CA GLU A 109 7.62 13.24 -12.12
C GLU A 109 8.09 11.92 -12.73
N THR A 110 8.91 12.00 -13.77
CA THR A 110 9.62 10.85 -14.30
C THR A 110 10.75 10.46 -13.36
N ILE A 111 10.88 9.18 -13.05
CA ILE A 111 11.91 8.61 -12.16
C ILE A 111 12.89 7.82 -13.02
N THR A 112 14.17 8.14 -12.90
CA THR A 112 15.26 7.48 -13.64
C THR A 112 16.26 6.84 -12.69
N GLU A 113 17.12 5.96 -13.20
CA GLU A 113 18.19 5.35 -12.39
C GLU A 113 19.24 6.36 -11.91
N SER A 114 19.33 7.55 -12.50
CA SER A 114 20.20 8.62 -12.01
C SER A 114 19.68 9.24 -10.71
N GLU A 115 18.35 9.30 -10.54
CA GLU A 115 17.71 9.87 -9.35
C GLU A 115 17.46 8.78 -8.30
N VAL A 116 17.15 7.56 -8.75
CA VAL A 116 16.84 6.40 -7.91
C VAL A 116 17.74 5.21 -8.35
N PRO A 117 19.02 5.18 -7.94
CA PRO A 117 19.96 4.14 -8.37
C PRO A 117 19.55 2.70 -8.06
N ASN A 118 18.76 2.48 -7.02
CA ASN A 118 18.22 1.17 -6.65
C ASN A 118 17.12 0.67 -7.61
N LEU A 119 16.63 1.52 -8.51
CA LEU A 119 15.64 1.13 -9.53
C LEU A 119 16.13 -0.02 -10.42
N LYS A 120 17.45 -0.12 -10.66
CA LYS A 120 18.04 -1.21 -11.44
C LYS A 120 17.85 -2.61 -10.84
N TYR A 121 17.62 -2.70 -9.51
CA TYR A 121 17.45 -3.96 -8.79
C TYR A 121 16.00 -4.40 -8.63
N VAL A 122 15.00 -3.58 -8.99
CA VAL A 122 13.61 -4.00 -8.91
C VAL A 122 13.31 -5.12 -9.89
N TRP A 123 12.30 -5.93 -9.58
CA TRP A 123 11.84 -6.98 -10.49
C TRP A 123 11.67 -6.46 -11.92
N GLN A 124 12.16 -7.19 -12.91
CA GLN A 124 11.96 -6.81 -14.32
C GLN A 124 10.46 -6.69 -14.67
N LYS A 125 9.63 -7.54 -14.07
CA LYS A 125 8.17 -7.48 -14.22
C LYS A 125 7.57 -6.16 -13.72
N SER A 126 8.15 -5.54 -12.68
CA SER A 126 7.75 -4.21 -12.17
C SER A 126 7.79 -3.13 -13.23
N ARG A 127 8.82 -3.16 -14.07
CA ARG A 127 9.04 -2.17 -15.15
C ARG A 127 7.99 -2.26 -16.25
N ASN A 128 7.30 -3.40 -16.35
CA ASN A 128 6.25 -3.62 -17.35
C ASN A 128 4.86 -3.21 -16.84
N ILE A 129 4.66 -3.18 -15.54
CA ILE A 129 3.34 -2.89 -14.93
C ILE A 129 3.23 -1.46 -14.37
N ALA A 130 4.34 -0.80 -14.10
CA ALA A 130 4.38 0.59 -13.65
C ALA A 130 5.02 1.47 -14.73
N PRO A 131 4.43 2.64 -15.05
CA PRO A 131 5.06 3.60 -15.94
C PRO A 131 6.29 4.23 -15.26
N PRO A 132 7.19 4.90 -16.03
CA PRO A 132 8.41 5.50 -15.47
C PRO A 132 8.18 6.67 -14.50
N THR A 133 6.93 6.98 -14.18
CA THR A 133 6.52 7.96 -13.17
C THR A 133 6.30 7.36 -11.79
N GLY A 134 6.61 6.08 -11.60
CA GLY A 134 6.50 5.43 -10.30
C GLY A 134 7.42 4.23 -10.16
N VAL A 135 7.66 3.84 -8.92
CA VAL A 135 8.53 2.74 -8.55
C VAL A 135 7.76 1.73 -7.72
N VAL A 136 7.72 0.49 -8.16
CA VAL A 136 7.16 -0.61 -7.37
C VAL A 136 8.12 -0.96 -6.25
N HIS A 137 7.68 -0.83 -5.01
CA HIS A 137 8.50 -1.11 -3.83
C HIS A 137 8.06 -2.37 -3.07
N SER A 138 6.84 -2.83 -3.26
CA SER A 138 6.35 -4.07 -2.68
C SER A 138 5.16 -4.63 -3.45
N TYR A 139 4.86 -5.90 -3.19
CA TYR A 139 3.71 -6.58 -3.77
C TYR A 139 2.85 -7.22 -2.69
N GLN A 140 1.56 -7.23 -2.95
CA GLN A 140 0.61 -8.15 -2.37
C GLN A 140 0.04 -9.03 -3.49
N TYR A 141 -0.63 -10.08 -3.13
CA TYR A 141 -1.36 -10.91 -4.08
C TYR A 141 -2.67 -11.39 -3.48
N LEU A 142 -3.59 -11.75 -4.35
CA LEU A 142 -4.84 -12.38 -3.95
C LEU A 142 -4.55 -13.82 -3.53
N ALA A 143 -4.85 -14.19 -2.29
CA ALA A 143 -4.71 -15.54 -1.76
C ALA A 143 -6.08 -16.15 -1.49
N LEU A 144 -6.14 -17.47 -1.35
CA LEU A 144 -7.23 -18.11 -0.62
C LEU A 144 -6.84 -18.24 0.84
N LEU A 145 -7.57 -17.56 1.71
CA LEU A 145 -7.52 -17.67 3.17
C LEU A 145 -8.55 -18.70 3.60
N TRP A 146 -8.16 -19.66 4.45
CA TRP A 146 -9.08 -20.66 4.98
C TRP A 146 -8.91 -20.87 6.48
N ASN A 147 -9.99 -21.23 7.16
CA ASN A 147 -9.94 -21.67 8.55
C ASN A 147 -9.49 -23.13 8.62
N LYS A 148 -8.27 -23.35 9.14
CA LYS A 148 -7.64 -24.69 9.22
C LYS A 148 -8.27 -25.61 10.25
N THR A 149 -9.17 -25.08 11.12
CA THR A 149 -9.95 -25.90 12.05
C THR A 149 -11.07 -26.64 11.35
N HIS A 150 -11.62 -26.07 10.28
CA HIS A 150 -12.79 -26.58 9.59
C HIS A 150 -12.50 -27.17 8.21
N LEU A 151 -11.49 -26.64 7.52
CA LEU A 151 -11.22 -26.96 6.14
C LEU A 151 -9.78 -27.43 5.92
N GLU A 152 -9.64 -28.38 5.02
CA GLU A 152 -8.34 -28.71 4.43
C GLU A 152 -7.86 -27.58 3.51
N LYS A 153 -6.54 -27.52 3.30
CA LYS A 153 -5.90 -26.52 2.42
C LYS A 153 -6.55 -26.51 1.03
N PRO A 154 -7.06 -25.37 0.56
CA PRO A 154 -7.59 -25.26 -0.80
C PRO A 154 -6.47 -25.38 -1.83
N ALA A 155 -6.66 -26.26 -2.81
CA ALA A 155 -5.71 -26.51 -3.90
C ALA A 155 -5.97 -25.63 -5.14
N SER A 156 -7.21 -25.20 -5.33
CA SER A 156 -7.72 -24.53 -6.52
C SER A 156 -8.64 -23.37 -6.15
N TRP A 157 -8.70 -22.34 -6.98
CA TRP A 157 -9.74 -21.29 -6.88
C TRP A 157 -11.14 -21.87 -6.99
N ALA A 158 -11.30 -23.03 -7.65
CA ALA A 158 -12.60 -23.72 -7.70
C ALA A 158 -13.11 -24.10 -6.31
N ASN A 159 -12.22 -24.29 -5.31
CA ASN A 159 -12.65 -24.61 -3.94
C ASN A 159 -13.43 -23.45 -3.28
N TYR A 160 -13.23 -22.23 -3.73
CA TYR A 160 -14.03 -21.08 -3.28
C TYR A 160 -15.27 -20.87 -4.16
N TRP A 161 -15.13 -20.96 -5.50
CA TRP A 161 -16.24 -20.66 -6.42
C TRP A 161 -17.28 -21.78 -6.55
N ASN A 162 -16.89 -23.02 -6.30
CA ASN A 162 -17.74 -24.20 -6.23
C ASN A 162 -17.25 -25.11 -5.11
N PRO A 163 -17.58 -24.81 -3.84
CA PRO A 163 -16.97 -25.46 -2.69
C PRO A 163 -17.48 -26.89 -2.42
N ALA A 164 -18.66 -27.26 -2.90
CA ALA A 164 -19.30 -28.53 -2.58
C ALA A 164 -18.44 -29.77 -2.88
N PRO A 165 -17.73 -29.90 -4.01
CA PRO A 165 -16.90 -31.06 -4.28
C PRO A 165 -15.73 -31.25 -3.30
N ALA A 166 -15.20 -30.14 -2.75
CA ALA A 166 -14.07 -30.19 -1.82
C ALA A 166 -14.49 -30.31 -0.36
N TYR A 167 -15.58 -29.66 0.02
CA TYR A 167 -15.91 -29.47 1.44
C TYR A 167 -17.32 -29.93 1.82
N GLY A 168 -18.17 -30.26 0.85
CA GLY A 168 -19.56 -30.62 1.11
C GLY A 168 -20.40 -29.44 1.60
N ASP A 169 -21.60 -29.74 2.09
CA ASP A 169 -22.56 -28.72 2.54
C ASP A 169 -22.15 -28.01 3.84
N LYS A 170 -21.17 -28.53 4.59
CA LYS A 170 -20.73 -27.93 5.86
C LYS A 170 -20.21 -26.50 5.72
N VAL A 171 -19.73 -26.13 4.52
CA VAL A 171 -19.16 -24.79 4.26
C VAL A 171 -20.24 -23.79 3.83
N LYS A 172 -21.47 -24.22 3.66
CA LYS A 172 -22.58 -23.35 3.26
C LYS A 172 -22.87 -22.29 4.33
N GLY A 173 -22.89 -21.03 3.92
CA GLY A 173 -23.03 -19.89 4.82
C GLY A 173 -21.72 -19.46 5.51
N HIS A 174 -20.57 -20.10 5.18
CA HIS A 174 -19.26 -19.75 5.76
C HIS A 174 -18.29 -19.15 4.74
N LEU A 175 -18.78 -18.75 3.58
CA LEU A 175 -18.00 -17.96 2.61
C LEU A 175 -18.26 -16.46 2.81
N ILE A 176 -17.25 -15.65 2.56
CA ILE A 176 -17.38 -14.20 2.46
C ILE A 176 -17.19 -13.76 1.02
N ALA A 177 -18.07 -12.89 0.55
CA ALA A 177 -17.92 -12.16 -0.70
C ALA A 177 -17.55 -10.70 -0.44
N PHE A 178 -16.79 -10.11 -1.37
CA PHE A 178 -16.49 -8.68 -1.35
C PHE A 178 -17.23 -8.00 -2.50
N GLU A 179 -17.70 -6.78 -2.26
CA GLU A 179 -18.32 -5.99 -3.31
C GLU A 179 -17.25 -5.44 -4.29
N PRO A 180 -17.54 -5.31 -5.60
CA PRO A 180 -16.55 -4.85 -6.60
C PRO A 180 -16.09 -3.39 -6.42
N ALA A 181 -16.67 -2.63 -5.51
CA ALA A 181 -16.07 -1.40 -5.01
C ALA A 181 -14.69 -1.66 -4.38
N ASN A 182 -14.43 -2.87 -3.89
CA ASN A 182 -13.13 -3.35 -3.44
C ASN A 182 -12.40 -4.06 -4.61
N LEU A 183 -11.14 -3.70 -4.85
CA LEU A 183 -10.32 -4.32 -5.90
C LEU A 183 -10.09 -5.82 -5.67
N LEU A 184 -10.11 -6.26 -4.43
CA LEU A 184 -10.03 -7.68 -4.05
C LEU A 184 -11.15 -8.50 -4.74
N SER A 185 -12.40 -8.00 -4.71
CA SER A 185 -13.53 -8.63 -5.40
C SER A 185 -13.31 -8.69 -6.91
N VAL A 186 -12.84 -7.60 -7.50
CA VAL A 186 -12.56 -7.54 -8.94
C VAL A 186 -11.54 -8.62 -9.33
N TYR A 187 -10.46 -8.75 -8.55
CA TYR A 187 -9.44 -9.78 -8.81
C TYR A 187 -9.96 -11.19 -8.60
N ALA A 188 -10.80 -11.41 -7.57
CA ALA A 188 -11.43 -12.70 -7.35
C ALA A 188 -12.35 -13.09 -8.53
N LEU A 189 -13.14 -12.16 -9.05
CA LEU A 189 -13.98 -12.37 -10.24
C LEU A 189 -13.15 -12.65 -11.49
N ILE A 190 -12.02 -11.97 -11.69
CA ILE A 190 -11.12 -12.25 -12.81
C ILE A 190 -10.55 -13.69 -12.69
N MET A 191 -10.17 -14.12 -11.48
CA MET A 191 -9.75 -15.50 -11.25
C MET A 191 -10.88 -16.50 -11.52
N ALA A 192 -12.13 -16.17 -11.14
CA ALA A 192 -13.29 -16.98 -11.50
C ALA A 192 -13.46 -17.14 -13.02
N ALA A 193 -13.37 -16.01 -13.75
CA ALA A 193 -13.44 -16.06 -15.22
C ALA A 193 -12.35 -16.96 -15.82
N LYS A 194 -11.11 -16.82 -15.34
CA LYS A 194 -9.97 -17.64 -15.80
C LYS A 194 -10.15 -19.14 -15.58
N LEU A 195 -10.82 -19.56 -14.50
CA LEU A 195 -11.13 -20.98 -14.25
C LEU A 195 -11.92 -21.66 -15.40
N LYS A 196 -12.61 -20.86 -16.19
CA LYS A 196 -13.48 -21.33 -17.30
C LYS A 196 -13.05 -20.75 -18.65
N GLY A 197 -11.78 -20.36 -18.79
CA GLY A 197 -11.22 -19.84 -20.03
C GLY A 197 -11.60 -18.40 -20.38
N GLY A 198 -12.17 -17.65 -19.43
CA GLY A 198 -12.41 -16.20 -19.55
C GLY A 198 -11.25 -15.35 -19.02
N GLY A 199 -11.56 -14.11 -18.66
CA GLY A 199 -10.61 -13.13 -18.14
C GLY A 199 -11.21 -11.73 -18.20
N VAL A 200 -10.36 -10.66 -18.12
CA VAL A 200 -10.82 -9.25 -18.11
C VAL A 200 -11.68 -8.87 -19.32
N GLU A 201 -11.47 -9.51 -20.47
CA GLU A 201 -12.24 -9.25 -21.69
C GLU A 201 -13.54 -10.07 -21.76
N ASN A 202 -13.58 -11.20 -21.08
CA ASN A 202 -14.76 -12.07 -21.01
C ASN A 202 -15.03 -12.48 -19.57
N MET A 203 -15.89 -11.74 -18.88
CA MET A 203 -16.27 -11.98 -17.49
C MET A 203 -17.52 -12.87 -17.34
N GLN A 204 -18.16 -13.32 -18.43
CA GLN A 204 -19.38 -14.13 -18.33
C GLN A 204 -19.19 -15.39 -17.47
N PRO A 205 -18.07 -16.14 -17.59
CA PRO A 205 -17.84 -17.30 -16.72
C PRO A 205 -17.77 -16.96 -15.22
N ALA A 206 -17.32 -15.76 -14.87
CA ALA A 206 -17.31 -15.31 -13.47
C ALA A 206 -18.72 -15.05 -12.95
N TRP A 207 -19.57 -14.47 -13.78
CA TRP A 207 -20.98 -14.22 -13.41
C TRP A 207 -21.74 -15.51 -13.18
N ASP A 208 -21.53 -16.50 -14.05
CA ASP A 208 -22.13 -17.83 -13.90
C ASP A 208 -21.69 -18.51 -12.60
N LEU A 209 -20.38 -18.42 -12.26
CA LEU A 209 -19.84 -18.93 -11.01
C LEU A 209 -20.36 -18.17 -9.79
N LEU A 210 -20.47 -16.85 -9.85
CA LEU A 210 -21.03 -16.02 -8.76
C LEU A 210 -22.50 -16.35 -8.48
N GLN A 211 -23.29 -16.53 -9.54
CA GLN A 211 -24.69 -16.96 -9.43
C GLN A 211 -24.81 -18.32 -8.74
N ALA A 212 -23.95 -19.27 -9.10
CA ALA A 212 -23.92 -20.60 -8.49
C ALA A 212 -23.40 -20.57 -7.04
N GLN A 213 -22.50 -19.64 -6.72
CA GLN A 213 -21.91 -19.47 -5.39
C GLN A 213 -22.83 -18.76 -4.41
N LYS A 214 -23.75 -17.88 -4.87
CA LYS A 214 -24.61 -17.06 -4.02
C LYS A 214 -25.20 -17.80 -2.80
N PRO A 215 -25.74 -19.04 -2.93
CA PRO A 215 -26.31 -19.77 -1.79
C PRO A 215 -25.28 -20.20 -0.73
N TRP A 216 -23.97 -20.11 -1.02
CA TRP A 216 -22.88 -20.51 -0.14
C TRP A 216 -22.33 -19.35 0.67
N ILE A 217 -22.61 -18.11 0.25
CA ILE A 217 -22.10 -16.89 0.87
C ILE A 217 -22.93 -16.59 2.13
N GLY A 218 -22.26 -16.50 3.26
CA GLY A 218 -22.88 -16.13 4.53
C GLY A 218 -22.72 -14.64 4.84
N VAL A 219 -21.67 -14.01 4.30
CA VAL A 219 -21.32 -12.62 4.59
C VAL A 219 -20.92 -11.89 3.30
N SER A 220 -21.39 -10.67 3.14
CA SER A 220 -20.93 -9.76 2.09
C SER A 220 -20.46 -8.44 2.72
N VAL A 221 -19.27 -7.99 2.34
CA VAL A 221 -18.67 -6.77 2.89
C VAL A 221 -18.04 -5.90 1.80
N MET A 222 -18.02 -4.60 2.03
CA MET A 222 -17.40 -3.63 1.13
C MET A 222 -15.90 -3.49 1.35
N ALA A 223 -15.45 -3.46 2.60
CA ALA A 223 -14.07 -3.22 2.99
C ALA A 223 -13.40 -4.49 3.50
N SER A 224 -12.14 -4.72 3.14
CA SER A 224 -11.38 -5.88 3.62
C SER A 224 -11.22 -5.89 5.15
N ASP A 225 -11.08 -4.72 5.77
CA ASP A 225 -10.93 -4.61 7.23
C ASP A 225 -12.21 -5.02 7.99
N ALA A 226 -13.38 -4.89 7.35
CA ALA A 226 -14.64 -5.35 7.92
C ALA A 226 -14.76 -6.87 8.02
N ALA A 227 -13.83 -7.63 7.41
CA ALA A 227 -13.84 -9.08 7.45
C ALA A 227 -13.27 -9.68 8.75
N ALA A 228 -12.43 -8.94 9.49
CA ALA A 228 -11.72 -9.45 10.66
C ALA A 228 -12.65 -10.07 11.72
N PRO A 229 -13.74 -9.41 12.17
CA PRO A 229 -14.64 -10.00 13.19
C PRO A 229 -15.28 -11.33 12.77
N TYR A 230 -15.51 -11.52 11.46
CA TYR A 230 -16.12 -12.75 10.97
C TYR A 230 -15.15 -13.95 11.01
N PHE A 231 -13.85 -13.71 10.84
CA PHE A 231 -12.83 -14.74 11.07
C PHE A 231 -12.62 -15.00 12.57
N GLU A 232 -12.58 -13.94 13.38
CA GLU A 232 -12.43 -14.04 14.84
C GLU A 232 -13.57 -14.82 15.51
N ASN A 233 -14.81 -14.61 15.04
CA ASN A 233 -16.01 -15.24 15.57
C ASN A 233 -16.37 -16.55 14.86
N ASP A 234 -15.45 -17.12 14.08
CA ASP A 234 -15.62 -18.39 13.37
C ASP A 234 -16.82 -18.44 12.40
N GLN A 235 -17.24 -17.29 11.88
CA GLN A 235 -18.38 -17.19 10.97
C GLN A 235 -17.97 -17.42 9.52
N VAL A 236 -16.72 -17.09 9.16
CA VAL A 236 -16.17 -17.25 7.81
C VAL A 236 -15.01 -18.24 7.84
N TRP A 237 -15.06 -19.24 6.94
CA TRP A 237 -14.07 -20.30 6.85
C TRP A 237 -13.26 -20.26 5.54
N LEU A 238 -13.74 -19.59 4.50
CA LEU A 238 -13.04 -19.50 3.22
C LEU A 238 -13.28 -18.15 2.55
N ALA A 239 -12.19 -17.53 2.08
CA ALA A 239 -12.24 -16.20 1.48
C ALA A 239 -11.11 -15.97 0.47
N PRO A 240 -11.34 -15.24 -0.64
CA PRO A 240 -10.27 -14.55 -1.31
C PRO A 240 -9.79 -13.40 -0.42
N PHE A 241 -8.48 -13.25 -0.22
CA PHE A 241 -7.97 -12.21 0.68
C PHE A 241 -6.58 -11.72 0.27
N TRP A 242 -6.19 -10.52 0.72
CA TRP A 242 -4.84 -10.00 0.47
C TRP A 242 -3.80 -10.76 1.27
N SER A 243 -2.68 -11.14 0.63
CA SER A 243 -1.61 -11.94 1.25
C SER A 243 -1.02 -11.28 2.50
N ALA A 244 -0.82 -9.95 2.49
CA ALA A 244 -0.26 -9.25 3.65
C ALA A 244 -1.21 -9.33 4.86
N ARG A 245 -2.50 -9.08 4.68
CA ARG A 245 -3.50 -9.19 5.74
C ARG A 245 -3.69 -10.64 6.20
N SER A 246 -3.63 -11.60 5.27
CA SER A 246 -3.63 -13.02 5.61
C SER A 246 -2.45 -13.40 6.49
N GLY A 247 -1.25 -12.92 6.14
CA GLY A 247 -0.03 -13.11 6.94
C GLY A 247 -0.12 -12.46 8.33
N TYR A 248 -0.77 -11.30 8.42
CA TYR A 248 -1.06 -10.67 9.71
C TYR A 248 -1.93 -11.55 10.61
N TYR A 249 -3.03 -12.11 10.08
CA TYR A 249 -3.90 -13.00 10.86
C TYR A 249 -3.17 -14.26 11.33
N VAL A 250 -2.36 -14.87 10.47
CA VAL A 250 -1.52 -16.02 10.85
C VAL A 250 -0.55 -15.66 11.97
N ALA A 251 0.12 -14.50 11.86
CA ALA A 251 1.08 -14.02 12.87
C ALA A 251 0.42 -13.69 14.21
N HIS A 252 -0.87 -13.37 14.24
CA HIS A 252 -1.66 -13.09 15.45
C HIS A 252 -2.47 -14.30 15.93
N ASN A 253 -2.10 -15.52 15.50
CA ASN A 253 -2.67 -16.78 15.95
C ASN A 253 -4.18 -16.95 15.66
N TYR A 254 -4.70 -16.31 14.63
CA TYR A 254 -6.02 -16.67 14.13
C TYR A 254 -6.00 -18.12 13.60
N PRO A 255 -7.10 -18.87 13.70
CA PRO A 255 -7.14 -20.26 13.24
C PRO A 255 -7.18 -20.39 11.71
N VAL A 256 -6.47 -19.52 11.02
CA VAL A 256 -6.44 -19.43 9.55
C VAL A 256 -5.06 -19.72 8.98
N ASP A 257 -5.02 -20.00 7.69
CA ASP A 257 -3.81 -20.05 6.86
C ASP A 257 -4.17 -19.61 5.45
N PHE A 258 -3.20 -19.39 4.56
CA PHE A 258 -3.45 -18.91 3.22
C PHE A 258 -2.51 -19.52 2.19
N THR A 259 -2.96 -19.57 0.93
CA THR A 259 -2.19 -20.16 -0.16
C THR A 259 -2.42 -19.46 -1.49
N ILE A 260 -1.47 -19.61 -2.40
CA ILE A 260 -1.69 -19.38 -3.84
C ILE A 260 -2.14 -20.71 -4.44
N PRO A 261 -3.39 -20.81 -4.94
CA PRO A 261 -3.88 -22.02 -5.61
C PRO A 261 -3.08 -22.38 -6.86
N GLN A 262 -3.31 -23.60 -7.38
CA GLN A 262 -2.54 -24.14 -8.51
C GLN A 262 -2.62 -23.30 -9.78
N GLU A 263 -3.71 -22.59 -10.02
CA GLU A 263 -3.91 -21.73 -11.18
C GLU A 263 -3.10 -20.41 -11.10
N GLY A 264 -2.39 -20.19 -9.98
CA GLY A 264 -1.67 -18.94 -9.73
C GLY A 264 -2.58 -17.88 -9.11
N THR A 265 -2.18 -16.62 -9.24
CA THR A 265 -2.88 -15.51 -8.60
C THR A 265 -2.73 -14.19 -9.36
N ILE A 266 -3.43 -13.17 -8.88
CA ILE A 266 -3.30 -11.78 -9.33
C ILE A 266 -2.57 -10.97 -8.26
N GLY A 267 -1.55 -10.23 -8.70
CA GLY A 267 -0.76 -9.33 -7.86
C GLY A 267 -1.30 -7.91 -7.81
N LEU A 268 -1.06 -7.26 -6.69
CA LEU A 268 -1.22 -5.83 -6.49
C LEU A 268 0.17 -5.25 -6.21
N ALA A 269 0.62 -4.34 -7.07
CA ALA A 269 1.87 -3.61 -6.86
C ALA A 269 1.60 -2.34 -6.05
N ASN A 270 2.34 -2.15 -4.96
CA ASN A 270 2.39 -0.90 -4.23
C ASN A 270 3.54 -0.05 -4.77
N CYS A 271 3.23 1.18 -5.11
CA CYS A 271 4.12 2.05 -5.84
C CYS A 271 4.33 3.38 -5.12
N ALA A 272 5.54 3.91 -5.21
CA ALA A 272 5.87 5.27 -4.80
C ALA A 272 6.08 6.16 -6.02
N ALA A 273 5.69 7.43 -5.91
CA ALA A 273 5.87 8.44 -6.94
C ALA A 273 6.17 9.81 -6.33
N VAL A 274 6.73 10.71 -7.13
CA VAL A 274 6.95 12.11 -6.77
C VAL A 274 5.94 12.96 -7.53
N PRO A 275 5.04 13.68 -6.87
CA PRO A 275 4.11 14.59 -7.53
C PRO A 275 4.85 15.78 -8.15
N VAL A 276 4.38 16.24 -9.31
CA VAL A 276 4.81 17.52 -9.88
C VAL A 276 4.46 18.64 -8.91
N GLY A 277 5.44 19.50 -8.61
CA GLY A 277 5.29 20.58 -7.63
C GLY A 277 5.63 20.18 -6.20
N ALA A 278 6.20 18.99 -5.97
CA ALA A 278 6.79 18.62 -4.68
C ALA A 278 7.85 19.65 -4.24
N ALA A 279 7.77 20.09 -2.99
CA ALA A 279 8.65 21.13 -2.46
C ALA A 279 10.10 20.64 -2.34
N ASN A 280 10.28 19.37 -1.94
CA ASN A 280 11.58 18.75 -1.71
C ASN A 280 11.83 17.56 -2.65
N LYS A 281 11.72 17.82 -3.97
CA LYS A 281 11.83 16.80 -5.03
C LYS A 281 13.09 15.93 -4.90
N LYS A 282 14.26 16.52 -4.63
CA LYS A 282 15.52 15.79 -4.48
C LYS A 282 15.45 14.80 -3.31
N LEU A 283 14.98 15.28 -2.16
CA LEU A 283 14.84 14.45 -0.96
C LEU A 283 13.76 13.37 -1.14
N ALA A 284 12.73 13.66 -1.95
CA ALA A 284 11.71 12.68 -2.31
C ALA A 284 12.30 11.51 -3.12
N PHE A 285 13.16 11.77 -4.09
CA PHE A 285 13.86 10.71 -4.82
C PHE A 285 14.82 9.92 -3.91
N GLU A 286 15.56 10.60 -3.02
CA GLU A 286 16.40 9.93 -2.03
C GLU A 286 15.58 9.01 -1.10
N PHE A 287 14.39 9.44 -0.68
CA PHE A 287 13.50 8.60 0.13
C PHE A 287 13.04 7.36 -0.63
N ILE A 288 12.63 7.51 -1.90
CA ILE A 288 12.23 6.38 -2.74
C ILE A 288 13.42 5.44 -2.96
N ASN A 289 14.61 5.97 -3.22
CA ASN A 289 15.82 5.17 -3.36
C ASN A 289 16.16 4.39 -2.08
N PHE A 290 16.09 5.08 -0.92
CA PHE A 290 16.31 4.46 0.39
C PHE A 290 15.28 3.37 0.70
N ARG A 291 14.02 3.59 0.32
CA ARG A 291 12.97 2.57 0.47
C ARG A 291 13.25 1.28 -0.32
N LEU A 292 14.08 1.37 -1.36
CA LEU A 292 14.55 0.22 -2.13
C LEU A 292 15.86 -0.39 -1.60
N ASP A 293 16.52 0.17 -0.59
CA ASP A 293 17.70 -0.44 0.01
C ASP A 293 17.38 -1.85 0.54
N PRO A 294 18.28 -2.85 0.37
CA PRO A 294 17.98 -4.24 0.74
C PRO A 294 17.59 -4.40 2.21
N GLU A 295 18.26 -3.70 3.11
CA GLU A 295 17.96 -3.74 4.56
C GLU A 295 16.59 -3.16 4.87
N VAL A 296 16.22 -2.05 4.23
CA VAL A 296 14.91 -1.41 4.38
C VAL A 296 13.81 -2.29 3.79
N GLN A 297 14.05 -2.85 2.60
CA GLN A 297 13.15 -3.80 1.96
C GLN A 297 12.93 -5.04 2.83
N HIS A 298 14.01 -5.59 3.39
CA HIS A 298 13.92 -6.75 4.27
C HIS A 298 13.08 -6.42 5.53
N ALA A 299 13.43 -5.35 6.26
CA ALA A 299 12.75 -4.96 7.49
C ALA A 299 11.26 -4.64 7.25
N PHE A 300 10.97 -3.83 6.22
CA PHE A 300 9.60 -3.45 5.90
C PHE A 300 8.73 -4.64 5.47
N ASN A 301 9.20 -5.42 4.50
CA ASN A 301 8.37 -6.49 3.95
C ASN A 301 8.18 -7.65 4.93
N LEU A 302 9.18 -7.94 5.78
CA LEU A 302 9.03 -8.92 6.85
C LEU A 302 7.98 -8.47 7.87
N ALA A 303 8.00 -7.19 8.28
CA ALA A 303 7.05 -6.65 9.25
C ALA A 303 5.63 -6.52 8.68
N TYR A 304 5.50 -6.06 7.43
CA TYR A 304 4.20 -5.86 6.77
C TYR A 304 3.64 -7.14 6.15
N ARG A 305 4.44 -8.22 6.08
CA ARG A 305 4.07 -9.48 5.42
C ARG A 305 3.71 -9.31 3.94
N SER A 306 4.33 -8.34 3.26
CA SER A 306 4.24 -8.14 1.81
C SER A 306 5.44 -8.76 1.09
N SER A 307 5.38 -8.90 -0.22
CA SER A 307 6.50 -9.39 -1.03
C SER A 307 7.39 -8.23 -1.47
N PRO A 308 8.72 -8.41 -1.51
CA PRO A 308 9.66 -7.32 -1.78
C PRO A 308 9.60 -6.83 -3.23
N GLY A 309 9.93 -5.55 -3.42
CA GLY A 309 10.04 -4.92 -4.74
C GLY A 309 11.27 -5.38 -5.54
N ARG A 310 12.19 -6.13 -4.92
CA ARG A 310 13.45 -6.58 -5.53
C ARG A 310 13.74 -8.06 -5.23
N PRO A 311 14.30 -8.83 -6.20
CA PRO A 311 14.55 -10.28 -6.07
C PRO A 311 15.84 -10.67 -5.37
N ASP A 312 16.78 -9.77 -5.18
CA ASP A 312 18.15 -10.05 -4.78
C ASP A 312 18.37 -10.14 -3.25
N ILE A 313 17.29 -10.10 -2.48
CA ILE A 313 17.30 -10.37 -1.04
C ILE A 313 17.01 -11.85 -0.83
N THR A 314 17.90 -12.58 -0.15
CA THR A 314 17.87 -14.05 -0.07
C THR A 314 17.75 -14.63 1.34
N ASP A 315 17.97 -13.85 2.38
CA ASP A 315 18.02 -14.26 3.78
C ASP A 315 16.64 -14.19 4.49
N TRP A 316 15.59 -14.55 3.78
CA TRP A 316 14.23 -14.57 4.32
C TRP A 316 13.99 -15.74 5.28
N PRO A 317 13.26 -15.52 6.40
CA PRO A 317 12.77 -16.62 7.23
C PRO A 317 11.96 -17.62 6.42
N ALA A 318 12.07 -18.92 6.76
CA ALA A 318 11.46 -20.00 5.98
C ALA A 318 9.92 -19.87 5.85
N ASP A 319 9.24 -19.46 6.92
CA ASP A 319 7.80 -19.23 6.93
C ASP A 319 7.39 -18.06 6.01
N TYR A 320 8.18 -16.98 6.02
CA TYR A 320 7.97 -15.86 5.12
C TYR A 320 8.26 -16.28 3.66
N ALA A 321 9.40 -16.91 3.40
CA ALA A 321 9.76 -17.36 2.06
C ALA A 321 8.75 -18.40 1.50
N ALA A 322 8.11 -19.20 2.34
CA ALA A 322 7.07 -20.14 1.91
C ALA A 322 5.85 -19.43 1.31
N THR A 323 5.44 -18.30 1.89
CA THR A 323 4.21 -17.59 1.56
C THR A 323 4.41 -16.39 0.63
N GLN A 324 5.55 -15.68 0.68
CA GLN A 324 5.77 -14.47 -0.10
C GLN A 324 6.45 -14.72 -1.45
N ILE A 325 6.33 -13.75 -2.37
CA ILE A 325 6.93 -13.78 -3.71
C ILE A 325 8.37 -13.29 -3.59
N VAL A 326 9.28 -14.21 -3.33
CA VAL A 326 10.72 -13.93 -3.13
C VAL A 326 11.61 -14.60 -4.19
N THR A 327 11.04 -15.28 -5.17
CA THR A 327 11.75 -15.93 -6.27
C THR A 327 11.09 -15.70 -7.61
N GLU A 328 11.86 -15.76 -8.70
CA GLU A 328 11.35 -15.68 -10.09
C GLU A 328 10.26 -16.73 -10.36
N GLN A 329 10.43 -17.96 -9.85
CA GLN A 329 9.44 -19.02 -10.02
C GLN A 329 8.09 -18.63 -9.41
N LYS A 330 8.07 -17.99 -8.23
CA LYS A 330 6.85 -17.51 -7.60
C LYS A 330 6.28 -16.30 -8.35
N MET A 331 7.13 -15.35 -8.77
CA MET A 331 6.71 -14.19 -9.55
C MET A 331 6.08 -14.60 -10.90
N ALA A 332 6.54 -15.67 -11.52
CA ALA A 332 5.97 -16.19 -12.77
C ALA A 332 4.51 -16.67 -12.62
N ARG A 333 4.09 -17.03 -11.40
CA ARG A 333 2.71 -17.45 -11.08
C ARG A 333 1.76 -16.30 -10.75
N VAL A 334 2.26 -15.07 -10.74
CA VAL A 334 1.48 -13.88 -10.43
C VAL A 334 1.17 -13.16 -11.72
N ASP A 335 -0.11 -12.98 -12.01
CA ASP A 335 -0.59 -12.16 -13.13
C ASP A 335 -0.85 -10.73 -12.68
N PHE A 336 -0.72 -9.79 -13.61
CA PHE A 336 -1.06 -8.38 -13.40
C PHE A 336 -1.96 -7.96 -14.57
N PRO A 337 -3.28 -8.06 -14.41
CA PRO A 337 -4.21 -7.73 -15.47
C PRO A 337 -4.17 -6.24 -15.81
N ASP A 338 -4.55 -5.90 -17.04
CA ASP A 338 -4.53 -4.52 -17.50
C ASP A 338 -5.44 -3.62 -16.65
N SER A 339 -4.79 -2.72 -15.92
CA SER A 339 -5.44 -1.78 -15.02
C SER A 339 -6.34 -0.77 -15.74
N ALA A 340 -6.05 -0.44 -17.01
CA ALA A 340 -6.88 0.47 -17.79
C ALA A 340 -8.19 -0.22 -18.19
N VAL A 341 -8.14 -1.51 -18.56
CA VAL A 341 -9.32 -2.31 -18.83
C VAL A 341 -10.18 -2.44 -17.59
N ILE A 342 -9.58 -2.81 -16.45
CA ILE A 342 -10.28 -2.88 -15.16
C ILE A 342 -10.96 -1.55 -14.83
N GLY A 343 -10.22 -0.45 -14.91
CA GLY A 343 -10.76 0.89 -14.62
C GLY A 343 -11.96 1.26 -15.50
N SER A 344 -11.92 0.92 -16.79
CA SER A 344 -12.99 1.22 -17.73
C SER A 344 -14.27 0.38 -17.51
N LYS A 345 -14.12 -0.86 -17.06
CA LYS A 345 -15.22 -1.84 -16.91
C LYS A 345 -15.75 -1.96 -15.47
N ARG A 346 -15.06 -1.43 -14.48
CA ARG A 346 -15.38 -1.62 -13.06
C ARG A 346 -16.81 -1.23 -12.70
N GLY A 347 -17.31 -0.11 -13.23
CA GLY A 347 -18.69 0.34 -12.97
C GLY A 347 -19.75 -0.61 -13.52
N GLU A 348 -19.51 -1.20 -14.69
CA GLU A 348 -20.36 -2.24 -15.28
C GLU A 348 -20.35 -3.50 -14.41
N TRP A 349 -19.15 -3.96 -14.02
CA TRP A 349 -19.00 -5.16 -13.18
C TRP A 349 -19.64 -4.99 -11.79
N THR A 350 -19.58 -3.79 -11.22
CA THR A 350 -20.25 -3.49 -9.94
C THR A 350 -21.77 -3.64 -10.07
N ARG A 351 -22.37 -3.08 -11.11
CA ARG A 351 -23.81 -3.23 -11.36
C ARG A 351 -24.20 -4.69 -11.56
N LYS A 352 -23.44 -5.43 -12.38
CA LYS A 352 -23.71 -6.85 -12.64
C LYS A 352 -23.63 -7.70 -11.39
N TRP A 353 -22.63 -7.45 -10.55
CA TRP A 353 -22.49 -8.12 -9.25
C TRP A 353 -23.71 -7.84 -8.36
N GLN A 354 -24.14 -6.58 -8.26
CA GLN A 354 -25.30 -6.18 -7.47
C GLN A 354 -26.59 -6.84 -7.96
N GLU A 355 -26.79 -6.93 -9.28
CA GLU A 355 -27.92 -7.65 -9.89
C GLU A 355 -27.96 -9.13 -9.47
N ILE A 356 -26.81 -9.80 -9.42
CA ILE A 356 -26.72 -11.20 -9.05
C ILE A 356 -26.93 -11.39 -7.55
N MET A 357 -26.35 -10.50 -6.74
CA MET A 357 -26.33 -10.65 -5.28
C MET A 357 -27.59 -10.12 -4.59
N SER A 358 -28.35 -9.24 -5.22
CA SER A 358 -29.70 -8.85 -4.78
C SER A 358 -30.65 -10.05 -4.88
#